data_8e996abc71fc15dec08f6be5c123d08b
#
_entry.id   8e996abc71fc15dec08f6be5c123d08b
#
_cell.length_a   1.000
_cell.length_b   1.000
_cell.length_c   1.000
_cell.angle_alpha   90.00
_cell.angle_beta   90.00
_cell.angle_gamma   90.00
#
_symmetry.space_group_name_H-M   'P 1'
#
loop_
_entity.id
_entity.type
_entity.pdbx_description
1 polymer ?
#
loop_
_entity_poly.entity_id
_entity_poly.type
_entity_poly.pdbx_seq_one_letter_code
_entity_poly.pdbx_strand_id
1 'polypeptide(L)'
;MTRQIRIAISQINVTVGDLEGNRDKIISHIQIAREKGAHLIVFPELAITGYPPEDLLFKPHFLQTNKRVLDDIVQATDNIAAIIGFVDRQDDNFNAAAIACNNQLID
;
A
#
# COMPACT_ATOMS: atom_id res chain seq x y z
N MET A 1 27.32 -19.96 0.80
CA MET A 1 26.63 -19.12 -0.19
C MET A 1 25.86 -18.03 0.52
N THR A 2 26.06 -16.80 0.14
CA THR A 2 25.42 -15.66 0.81
C THR A 2 24.10 -15.35 0.09
N ARG A 3 23.00 -15.26 0.84
CA ARG A 3 21.75 -14.74 0.30
C ARG A 3 21.67 -13.26 0.55
N GLN A 4 21.25 -12.53 -0.46
CA GLN A 4 21.01 -11.10 -0.34
C GLN A 4 19.53 -10.79 -0.59
N ILE A 5 18.95 -9.95 0.26
CA ILE A 5 17.62 -9.43 0.06
C ILE A 5 17.73 -7.93 -0.19
N ARG A 6 17.17 -7.49 -1.31
CA ARG A 6 17.15 -6.06 -1.65
C ARG A 6 15.80 -5.49 -1.24
N ILE A 7 15.84 -4.53 -0.34
CA ILE A 7 14.65 -3.88 0.18
C ILE A 7 14.62 -2.44 -0.30
N ALA A 8 13.51 -2.03 -0.88
CA ALA A 8 13.25 -0.65 -1.23
C ALA A 8 12.38 0.00 -0.14
N ILE A 9 12.78 1.16 0.34
CA ILE A 9 11.97 1.95 1.26
C ILE A 9 11.45 3.14 0.46
N SER A 10 10.13 3.20 0.29
CA SER A 10 9.50 4.24 -0.50
C SER A 10 9.14 5.43 0.39
N GLN A 11 9.61 6.62 0.00
CA GLN A 11 9.27 7.88 0.64
C GLN A 11 8.39 8.69 -0.30
N ILE A 12 7.19 8.16 -0.57
CA ILE A 12 6.27 8.83 -1.47
C ILE A 12 5.54 9.97 -0.77
N ASN A 13 5.18 10.96 -1.55
CA ASN A 13 4.41 12.09 -1.08
C ASN A 13 2.94 11.85 -1.45
N VAL A 14 2.16 11.34 -0.49
CA VAL A 14 0.75 11.03 -0.72
C VAL A 14 -0.13 12.22 -0.33
N THR A 15 -1.31 12.30 -0.94
CA THR A 15 -2.29 13.35 -0.70
C THR A 15 -3.44 12.78 0.12
N VAL A 16 -3.77 13.42 1.25
CA VAL A 16 -4.89 12.98 2.09
C VAL A 16 -6.17 12.96 1.27
N GLY A 17 -6.87 11.82 1.31
CA GLY A 17 -8.16 11.67 0.64
C GLY A 17 -8.10 11.34 -0.85
N ASP A 18 -6.95 11.46 -1.49
CA ASP A 18 -6.80 11.12 -2.91
C ASP A 18 -6.37 9.65 -3.07
N LEU A 19 -7.31 8.75 -2.79
CA LEU A 19 -7.02 7.32 -2.77
C LEU A 19 -6.53 6.80 -4.11
N GLU A 20 -7.17 7.20 -5.20
CA GLU A 20 -6.79 6.74 -6.53
C GLU A 20 -5.45 7.31 -6.97
N GLY A 21 -5.18 8.59 -6.69
CA GLY A 21 -3.88 9.19 -6.96
C GLY A 21 -2.77 8.56 -6.13
N ASN A 22 -3.05 8.27 -4.86
CA ASN A 22 -2.09 7.58 -3.99
C ASN A 22 -1.82 6.16 -4.47
N ARG A 23 -2.87 5.44 -4.90
CA ARG A 23 -2.74 4.12 -5.53
C ARG A 23 -1.77 4.17 -6.71
N ASP A 24 -1.96 5.14 -7.59
CA ASP A 24 -1.15 5.24 -8.80
C ASP A 24 0.32 5.50 -8.45
N LYS A 25 0.59 6.32 -7.45
CA LYS A 25 1.96 6.55 -6.96
C LYS A 25 2.55 5.27 -6.39
N ILE A 26 1.79 4.55 -5.57
CA ILE A 26 2.24 3.29 -4.96
C ILE A 26 2.58 2.28 -6.04
N ILE A 27 1.69 2.06 -7.01
CA ILE A 27 1.90 1.11 -8.09
C ILE A 27 3.12 1.50 -8.92
N SER A 28 3.29 2.79 -9.23
CA SER A 28 4.46 3.27 -9.96
C SER A 28 5.75 2.94 -9.22
N HIS A 29 5.79 3.15 -7.91
CA HIS A 29 6.97 2.84 -7.09
C HIS A 29 7.23 1.34 -7.00
N ILE A 30 6.18 0.50 -6.97
CA ILE A 30 6.32 -0.95 -7.03
C ILE A 30 7.01 -1.35 -8.34
N GLN A 31 6.59 -0.78 -9.46
CA GLN A 31 7.16 -1.07 -10.76
C GLN A 31 8.64 -0.67 -10.83
N ILE A 32 8.98 0.52 -10.33
CA ILE A 32 10.38 0.99 -10.30
C ILE A 32 11.23 0.09 -9.42
N ALA A 33 10.74 -0.27 -8.25
CA ALA A 33 11.47 -1.14 -7.32
C ALA A 33 11.72 -2.53 -7.95
N ARG A 34 10.70 -3.09 -8.61
CA ARG A 34 10.82 -4.37 -9.29
C ARG A 34 11.87 -4.32 -10.40
N GLU A 35 11.88 -3.27 -11.20
CA GLU A 35 12.86 -3.07 -12.26
C GLU A 35 14.29 -2.98 -11.73
N LYS A 36 14.44 -2.45 -10.51
CA LYS A 36 15.74 -2.35 -9.84
C LYS A 36 16.12 -3.61 -9.09
N GLY A 37 15.33 -4.65 -9.19
CA GLY A 37 15.63 -5.96 -8.58
C GLY A 37 15.29 -6.03 -7.10
N ALA A 38 14.44 -5.17 -6.57
CA ALA A 38 14.01 -5.25 -5.18
C ALA A 38 13.14 -6.49 -4.97
N HIS A 39 13.30 -7.13 -3.83
CA HIS A 39 12.48 -8.28 -3.42
C HIS A 39 11.29 -7.83 -2.58
N LEU A 40 11.44 -6.71 -1.88
CA LEU A 40 10.44 -6.15 -0.98
C LEU A 40 10.44 -4.64 -1.11
N ILE A 41 9.26 -4.02 -1.11
CA ILE A 41 9.11 -2.59 -0.99
C ILE A 41 8.22 -2.26 0.20
N VAL A 42 8.62 -1.25 1.00
CA VAL A 42 7.91 -0.82 2.20
C VAL A 42 7.43 0.60 1.98
N PHE A 43 6.13 0.83 2.21
CA PHE A 43 5.49 2.13 2.08
C PHE A 43 5.22 2.75 3.46
N PRO A 44 5.04 4.08 3.53
CA PRO A 44 4.73 4.75 4.79
C PRO A 44 3.40 4.31 5.38
N GLU A 45 3.21 4.60 6.65
CA GLU A 45 1.96 4.41 7.36
C GLU A 45 0.83 5.15 6.62
N LEU A 46 -0.33 4.49 6.50
CA LEU A 46 -1.52 5.03 5.83
C LEU A 46 -1.23 5.57 4.41
N ALA A 47 -0.42 4.83 3.63
CA ALA A 47 -0.02 5.29 2.31
C ALA A 47 -1.21 5.46 1.35
N ILE A 48 -2.26 4.64 1.50
CA ILE A 48 -3.43 4.72 0.62
C ILE A 48 -4.25 5.98 0.91
N THR A 49 -4.55 6.25 2.17
CA THR A 49 -5.43 7.35 2.55
C THR A 49 -4.71 8.67 2.70
N GLY A 50 -3.40 8.63 2.94
CA GLY A 50 -2.64 9.78 3.45
C GLY A 50 -2.85 9.93 4.96
N TYR A 51 -1.96 10.64 5.62
CA TYR A 51 -1.99 10.79 7.07
C TYR A 51 -1.92 12.28 7.43
N PRO A 52 -2.77 12.77 8.31
CA PRO A 52 -3.90 12.08 8.97
C PRO A 52 -5.15 12.08 8.09
N PRO A 53 -5.93 10.99 8.08
CA PRO A 53 -7.15 10.93 7.26
C PRO A 53 -8.35 11.66 7.87
N GLU A 54 -8.29 12.01 9.13
CA GLU A 54 -9.27 12.85 9.83
C GLU A 54 -10.72 12.37 9.65
N ASP A 55 -11.65 13.29 9.35
CA ASP A 55 -13.08 12.99 9.25
C ASP A 55 -13.44 12.08 8.08
N LEU A 56 -12.54 11.89 7.13
CA LEU A 56 -12.78 11.02 5.98
C LEU A 56 -13.07 9.58 6.40
N LEU A 57 -12.53 9.14 7.54
CA LEU A 57 -12.74 7.78 8.06
C LEU A 57 -14.20 7.50 8.41
N PHE A 58 -15.02 8.53 8.60
CA PHE A 58 -16.43 8.36 8.92
C PHE A 58 -17.34 8.22 7.70
N LYS A 59 -16.77 8.29 6.48
CA LYS A 59 -17.54 8.18 5.24
C LYS A 59 -17.47 6.74 4.72
N PRO A 60 -18.60 6.02 4.64
CA PRO A 60 -18.59 4.61 4.19
C PRO A 60 -18.00 4.43 2.80
N HIS A 61 -18.31 5.33 1.87
CA HIS A 61 -17.77 5.27 0.51
C HIS A 61 -16.25 5.36 0.50
N PHE A 62 -15.67 6.20 1.36
CA PHE A 62 -14.24 6.35 1.48
C PHE A 62 -13.58 5.03 1.92
N LEU A 63 -14.18 4.36 2.91
CA LEU A 63 -13.65 3.08 3.40
C LEU A 63 -13.76 1.98 2.35
N GLN A 64 -14.85 1.95 1.58
CA GLN A 64 -15.00 1.00 0.48
C GLN A 64 -13.96 1.23 -0.60
N THR A 65 -13.73 2.49 -0.97
CA THR A 65 -12.70 2.85 -1.95
C THR A 65 -11.31 2.47 -1.45
N ASN A 66 -11.04 2.65 -0.17
CA ASN A 66 -9.78 2.23 0.46
C ASN A 66 -9.52 0.72 0.24
N LYS A 67 -10.53 -0.11 0.45
CA LYS A 67 -10.41 -1.56 0.24
C LYS A 67 -10.20 -1.91 -1.23
N ARG A 68 -10.94 -1.28 -2.14
CA ARG A 68 -10.78 -1.49 -3.57
C ARG A 68 -9.38 -1.09 -4.04
N VAL A 69 -8.89 0.06 -3.56
CA VAL A 69 -7.55 0.54 -3.91
C VAL A 69 -6.49 -0.42 -3.40
N LEU A 70 -6.64 -0.96 -2.19
CA LEU A 70 -5.74 -1.98 -1.69
C LEU A 70 -5.70 -3.21 -2.61
N ASP A 71 -6.87 -3.67 -3.05
CA ASP A 71 -6.95 -4.81 -3.97
C ASP A 71 -6.23 -4.51 -5.30
N ASP A 72 -6.38 -3.30 -5.83
CA ASP A 72 -5.68 -2.89 -7.05
C ASP A 72 -4.16 -2.95 -6.85
N ILE A 73 -3.68 -2.51 -5.69
CA ILE A 73 -2.24 -2.53 -5.37
C ILE A 73 -1.75 -3.96 -5.24
N VAL A 74 -2.52 -4.83 -4.58
CA VAL A 74 -2.16 -6.25 -4.43
C VAL A 74 -1.95 -6.89 -5.81
N GLN A 75 -2.78 -6.55 -6.80
CA GLN A 75 -2.63 -7.09 -8.15
C GLN A 75 -1.39 -6.57 -8.88
N ALA A 76 -0.73 -5.55 -8.36
CA ALA A 76 0.52 -5.03 -8.94
C ALA A 76 1.77 -5.66 -8.33
N THR A 77 1.64 -6.59 -7.38
CA THR A 77 2.78 -7.19 -6.67
C THR A 77 3.33 -8.45 -7.35
N ASP A 78 3.37 -8.46 -8.67
CA ASP A 78 3.97 -9.55 -9.43
C ASP A 78 5.49 -9.54 -9.24
N ASN A 79 6.05 -10.68 -8.80
CA ASN A 79 7.48 -10.85 -8.54
C ASN A 79 8.09 -9.90 -7.49
N ILE A 80 7.28 -9.36 -6.60
CA ILE A 80 7.75 -8.50 -5.51
C ILE A 80 6.79 -8.58 -4.33
N ALA A 81 7.32 -8.46 -3.12
CA ALA A 81 6.50 -8.30 -1.93
C ALA A 81 6.37 -6.83 -1.59
N ALA A 82 5.22 -6.42 -1.05
CA ALA A 82 4.97 -5.05 -0.65
C ALA A 82 4.31 -5.01 0.73
N ILE A 83 4.73 -4.04 1.56
CA ILE A 83 4.06 -3.72 2.82
C ILE A 83 3.40 -2.36 2.65
N ILE A 84 2.08 -2.32 2.75
CA ILE A 84 1.27 -1.15 2.42
C ILE A 84 0.42 -0.77 3.64
N GLY A 85 0.53 0.48 4.09
CA GLY A 85 -0.32 1.01 5.16
C GLY A 85 -1.71 1.37 4.64
N PHE A 86 -2.75 0.96 5.35
CA PHE A 86 -4.13 1.22 4.98
C PHE A 86 -5.02 1.30 6.22
N VAL A 87 -6.27 1.69 6.03
CA VAL A 87 -7.28 1.67 7.10
C VAL A 87 -8.06 0.38 7.00
N ASP A 88 -8.08 -0.39 8.09
CA ASP A 88 -8.92 -1.57 8.21
C ASP A 88 -10.10 -1.24 9.12
N ARG A 89 -11.28 -1.73 8.74
CA ARG A 89 -12.49 -1.53 9.50
C ARG A 89 -13.08 -2.86 9.92
N GLN A 90 -13.05 -3.09 11.22
CA GLN A 90 -13.80 -4.15 11.86
C GLN A 90 -14.89 -3.51 12.70
N ASP A 91 -14.83 -3.62 14.04
CA ASP A 91 -15.75 -2.91 14.92
C ASP A 91 -15.42 -1.41 14.96
N ASP A 92 -14.15 -1.09 14.80
CA ASP A 92 -13.62 0.27 14.76
C ASP A 92 -12.67 0.43 13.56
N ASN A 93 -12.38 1.68 13.20
CA ASN A 93 -11.36 1.98 12.21
C ASN A 93 -9.99 1.96 12.87
N PHE A 94 -9.03 1.27 12.29
CA PHE A 94 -7.68 1.32 12.78
C PHE A 94 -6.65 1.24 11.66
N ASN A 95 -5.48 1.74 12.00
CA ASN A 95 -4.31 1.75 11.15
C ASN A 95 -3.78 0.32 11.04
N ALA A 96 -3.61 -0.15 9.83
CA ALA A 96 -3.17 -1.50 9.56
C ALA A 96 -2.11 -1.51 8.47
N ALA A 97 -1.39 -2.61 8.36
CA ALA A 97 -0.45 -2.84 7.27
C ALA A 97 -0.79 -4.15 6.58
N ALA A 98 -0.84 -4.11 5.27
CA ALA A 98 -1.05 -5.28 4.43
C ALA A 98 0.29 -5.78 3.90
N ILE A 99 0.47 -7.10 3.88
CA ILE A 99 1.61 -7.73 3.22
C ILE A 99 1.08 -8.46 2.00
N ALA A 100 1.54 -8.05 0.82
CA ALA A 100 1.13 -8.64 -0.45
C ALA A 100 2.35 -9.16 -1.21
N CYS A 101 2.18 -10.25 -1.93
CA CYS A 101 3.23 -10.83 -2.75
C CYS A 101 2.61 -11.66 -3.86
N ASN A 102 3.14 -11.55 -5.07
CA ASN A 102 2.69 -12.33 -6.22
C ASN A 102 1.17 -12.26 -6.41
N ASN A 103 0.64 -11.05 -6.36
CA ASN A 103 -0.78 -10.75 -6.61
C ASN A 103 -1.72 -11.33 -5.56
N GLN A 104 -1.20 -11.66 -4.37
CA GLN A 104 -1.99 -12.20 -3.27
C GLN A 104 -1.73 -11.43 -1.98
N LEU A 105 -2.80 -11.18 -1.25
CA LEU A 105 -2.69 -10.64 0.10
C LEU A 105 -2.29 -11.79 1.04
N ILE A 106 -1.16 -11.63 1.73
CA ILE A 106 -0.65 -12.66 2.64
C ILE A 106 -1.15 -12.42 4.05
N ASP A 107 -1.14 -11.13 4.48
CA ASP A 107 -1.57 -10.79 5.84
C ASP A 107 -1.98 -9.32 5.95
#